data_49f8d1d1eb96001b2cc886277278d123
#
_entry.id   49f8d1d1eb96001b2cc886277278d123
#
_cell.length_a   1.000
_cell.length_b   1.000
_cell.length_c   1.000
_cell.angle_alpha   90.00
_cell.angle_beta   90.00
_cell.angle_gamma   90.00
#
_symmetry.space_group_name_H-M   'P 1'
#
loop_
_entity.id
_entity.type
_entity.pdbx_description
1 polymer ?
#
loop_
_entity_poly.entity_id
_entity_poly.type
_entity_poly.pdbx_seq_one_letter_code
_entity_poly.pdbx_strand_id
1 'polypeptide(L)'
;MSDPYFPSLKDIMTAEHTLNDILVPTPLMKNRNLSDKYEANIFLKREDLQMVRSYKIRGAYNKIKSLTPEEMEKGVVCASAGNHAQGVAFSCSKLGIQGKIYMPVTTPRQKINQVKMFGGKSIEVVLTGDTFDQANTAAIEACKKNDMVFIPPFNDPRIIEGQATVGLEIIQEARMKLDYI
;
A
#
# COMPACT_ATOMS: atom_id res chain seq x y z
N MET A 1 -8.93 14.61 19.18
CA MET A 1 -8.08 13.88 18.22
C MET A 1 -7.56 12.67 18.96
N SER A 2 -7.74 11.45 18.44
CA SER A 2 -7.11 10.26 19.02
C SER A 2 -5.60 10.40 18.92
N ASP A 3 -4.87 9.92 19.93
CA ASP A 3 -3.41 9.88 19.90
C ASP A 3 -2.91 9.15 18.64
N PRO A 4 -1.78 9.61 18.05
CA PRO A 4 -1.21 8.96 16.88
C PRO A 4 -0.83 7.51 17.22
N TYR A 5 -1.23 6.56 16.35
CA TYR A 5 -0.85 5.16 16.51
C TYR A 5 0.60 4.94 16.16
N PHE A 6 1.36 4.35 17.08
CA PHE A 6 2.73 3.88 16.87
C PHE A 6 2.78 2.36 17.01
N PRO A 7 3.14 1.61 15.95
CA PRO A 7 3.21 0.15 16.03
C PRO A 7 4.36 -0.30 16.94
N SER A 8 4.13 -1.33 17.73
CA SER A 8 5.22 -2.00 18.46
C SER A 8 6.11 -2.80 17.49
N LEU A 9 7.35 -3.09 17.91
CA LEU A 9 8.24 -3.96 17.13
C LEU A 9 7.60 -5.33 16.86
N LYS A 10 6.83 -5.86 17.82
CA LYS A 10 6.09 -7.12 17.67
C LYS A 10 5.06 -7.04 16.54
N ASP A 11 4.32 -5.93 16.45
CA ASP A 11 3.31 -5.74 15.39
C ASP A 11 3.98 -5.66 14.02
N ILE A 12 5.11 -4.96 13.92
CA ILE A 12 5.89 -4.86 12.68
C ILE A 12 6.43 -6.22 12.25
N MET A 13 6.97 -7.03 13.17
CA MET A 13 7.46 -8.38 12.89
C MET A 13 6.31 -9.33 12.48
N THR A 14 5.12 -9.17 13.05
CA THR A 14 3.92 -9.91 12.63
C THR A 14 3.53 -9.53 11.20
N ALA A 15 3.57 -8.24 10.87
CA ALA A 15 3.32 -7.79 9.50
C ALA A 15 4.39 -8.30 8.52
N GLU A 16 5.68 -8.27 8.91
CA GLU A 16 6.78 -8.84 8.12
C GLU A 16 6.50 -10.32 7.78
N HIS A 17 6.15 -11.13 8.78
CA HIS A 17 5.79 -12.55 8.56
C HIS A 17 4.61 -12.69 7.58
N THR A 18 3.57 -11.87 7.71
CA THR A 18 2.41 -11.86 6.80
C THR A 18 2.80 -11.54 5.36
N LEU A 19 3.85 -10.76 5.17
CA LEU A 19 4.28 -10.24 3.89
C LEU A 19 5.34 -11.12 3.17
N ASN A 20 5.93 -12.09 3.86
CA ASN A 20 7.04 -12.90 3.35
C ASN A 20 6.76 -13.56 1.98
N ASP A 21 5.53 -14.04 1.77
CA ASP A 21 5.18 -14.79 0.56
C ASP A 21 4.87 -13.90 -0.66
N ILE A 22 4.79 -12.58 -0.46
CA ILE A 22 4.33 -11.67 -1.52
C ILE A 22 5.33 -10.55 -1.86
N LEU A 23 6.29 -10.29 -0.99
CA LEU A 23 7.28 -9.26 -1.24
C LEU A 23 8.47 -9.82 -2.04
N VAL A 24 9.00 -8.96 -2.90
CA VAL A 24 10.33 -9.18 -3.50
C VAL A 24 11.35 -8.52 -2.57
N PRO A 25 12.42 -9.21 -2.16
CA PRO A 25 13.51 -8.57 -1.41
C PRO A 25 14.10 -7.41 -2.21
N THR A 26 14.02 -6.20 -1.67
CA THR A 26 14.54 -5.00 -2.32
C THR A 26 15.86 -4.58 -1.66
N PRO A 27 16.90 -4.24 -2.42
CA PRO A 27 18.19 -3.91 -1.83
C PRO A 27 18.21 -2.50 -1.23
N LEU A 28 19.01 -2.32 -0.16
CA LEU A 28 19.44 -1.04 0.35
C LEU A 28 20.74 -0.64 -0.37
N MET A 29 20.68 0.32 -1.31
CA MET A 29 21.79 0.65 -2.20
C MET A 29 22.28 2.08 -2.00
N LYS A 30 23.61 2.27 -1.95
CA LYS A 30 24.21 3.62 -1.98
C LYS A 30 23.91 4.30 -3.32
N ASN A 31 23.33 5.49 -3.27
CA ASN A 31 23.16 6.34 -4.43
C ASN A 31 24.33 7.30 -4.56
N ARG A 32 25.21 7.06 -5.55
CA ARG A 32 26.41 7.86 -5.76
C ARG A 32 26.09 9.34 -6.08
N ASN A 33 25.19 9.57 -7.02
CA ASN A 33 24.85 10.93 -7.47
C ASN A 33 24.31 11.80 -6.33
N LEU A 34 23.43 11.26 -5.50
CA LEU A 34 22.93 11.99 -4.33
C LEU A 34 24.01 12.13 -3.27
N SER A 35 24.84 11.10 -3.07
CA SER A 35 25.92 11.15 -2.08
C SER A 35 26.96 12.21 -2.43
N ASP A 36 27.35 12.28 -3.70
CA ASP A 36 28.31 13.29 -4.19
C ASP A 36 27.72 14.70 -4.13
N LYS A 37 26.44 14.84 -4.52
CA LYS A 37 25.73 16.13 -4.51
C LYS A 37 25.59 16.74 -3.11
N TYR A 38 25.34 15.91 -2.10
CA TYR A 38 25.06 16.35 -0.73
C TYR A 38 26.22 16.07 0.25
N GLU A 39 27.35 15.62 -0.24
CA GLU A 39 28.56 15.29 0.56
C GLU A 39 28.23 14.35 1.75
N ALA A 40 27.34 13.37 1.51
CA ALA A 40 26.82 12.46 2.53
C ALA A 40 26.72 11.05 1.99
N ASN A 41 26.66 10.04 2.86
CA ASN A 41 26.40 8.68 2.44
C ASN A 41 24.88 8.46 2.36
N ILE A 42 24.31 8.57 1.15
CA ILE A 42 22.87 8.42 0.91
C ILE A 42 22.59 7.04 0.35
N PHE A 43 21.70 6.30 1.02
CA PHE A 43 21.22 4.99 0.60
C PHE A 43 19.73 5.05 0.24
N LEU A 44 19.33 4.25 -0.73
CA LEU A 44 17.94 4.09 -1.16
C LEU A 44 17.50 2.65 -0.92
N LYS A 45 16.42 2.45 -0.16
CA LYS A 45 15.67 1.21 -0.13
C LYS A 45 14.81 1.15 -1.39
N ARG A 46 15.13 0.24 -2.29
CA ARG A 46 14.63 0.23 -3.68
C ARG A 46 13.22 -0.37 -3.79
N GLU A 47 12.24 0.24 -3.10
CA GLU A 47 10.83 -0.19 -3.15
C GLU A 47 10.16 0.02 -4.53
N ASP A 48 10.80 0.75 -5.42
CA ASP A 48 10.44 0.81 -6.84
C ASP A 48 10.64 -0.53 -7.58
N LEU A 49 11.38 -1.48 -7.00
CA LEU A 49 11.56 -2.82 -7.52
C LEU A 49 10.49 -3.83 -7.03
N GLN A 50 9.58 -3.42 -6.14
CA GLN A 50 8.44 -4.26 -5.76
C GLN A 50 7.52 -4.52 -6.96
N MET A 51 6.69 -5.57 -6.86
CA MET A 51 5.72 -5.97 -7.90
C MET A 51 4.85 -4.80 -8.37
N VAL A 52 4.38 -3.96 -7.45
CA VAL A 52 3.56 -2.78 -7.76
C VAL A 52 4.39 -1.48 -7.80
N ARG A 53 5.72 -1.59 -7.87
CA ARG A 53 6.69 -0.48 -7.96
C ARG A 53 6.59 0.54 -6.83
N SER A 54 6.20 0.08 -5.64
CA SER A 54 6.18 0.91 -4.43
C SER A 54 5.97 0.07 -3.17
N TYR A 55 6.33 0.63 -2.01
CA TYR A 55 6.10 0.01 -0.71
C TYR A 55 4.61 -0.11 -0.31
N LYS A 56 3.69 0.51 -1.06
CA LYS A 56 2.25 0.50 -0.72
C LYS A 56 1.62 -0.89 -0.73
N ILE A 57 2.20 -1.86 -1.43
CA ILE A 57 1.79 -3.26 -1.39
C ILE A 57 1.81 -3.80 0.04
N ARG A 58 2.78 -3.40 0.87
CA ARG A 58 3.00 -3.89 2.23
C ARG A 58 1.79 -3.62 3.12
N GLY A 59 1.40 -2.35 3.25
CA GLY A 59 0.24 -1.98 4.06
C GLY A 59 -1.08 -2.48 3.49
N ALA A 60 -1.28 -2.37 2.18
CA ALA A 60 -2.51 -2.83 1.54
C ALA A 60 -2.73 -4.33 1.75
N TYR A 61 -1.70 -5.15 1.53
CA TYR A 61 -1.81 -6.60 1.72
C TYR A 61 -1.98 -6.97 3.19
N ASN A 62 -1.18 -6.37 4.10
CA ASN A 62 -1.27 -6.63 5.54
C ASN A 62 -2.68 -6.33 6.07
N LYS A 63 -3.28 -5.21 5.65
CA LYS A 63 -4.66 -4.85 6.02
C LYS A 63 -5.67 -5.84 5.47
N ILE A 64 -5.65 -6.12 4.18
CA ILE A 64 -6.66 -6.99 3.55
C ILE A 64 -6.53 -8.42 4.05
N LYS A 65 -5.31 -8.92 4.28
CA LYS A 65 -5.07 -10.26 4.86
C LYS A 65 -5.56 -10.39 6.31
N SER A 66 -5.65 -9.28 7.05
CA SER A 66 -6.12 -9.27 8.44
C SER A 66 -7.65 -9.21 8.58
N LEU A 67 -8.39 -9.13 7.49
CA LEU A 67 -9.85 -9.13 7.51
C LEU A 67 -10.40 -10.50 7.92
N THR A 68 -11.57 -10.50 8.58
CA THR A 68 -12.28 -11.74 8.88
C THR A 68 -12.85 -12.36 7.60
N PRO A 69 -13.18 -13.66 7.58
CA PRO A 69 -13.82 -14.28 6.43
C PRO A 69 -15.09 -13.54 5.98
N GLU A 70 -15.92 -13.08 6.92
CA GLU A 70 -17.15 -12.33 6.64
C GLU A 70 -16.85 -10.97 5.99
N GLU A 71 -15.79 -10.28 6.44
CA GLU A 71 -15.33 -9.03 5.84
C GLU A 71 -14.77 -9.25 4.44
N MET A 72 -14.04 -10.35 4.22
CA MET A 72 -13.51 -10.72 2.90
C MET A 72 -14.62 -11.02 1.90
N GLU A 73 -15.70 -11.69 2.32
CA GLU A 73 -16.87 -11.96 1.47
C GLU A 73 -17.59 -10.68 1.05
N LYS A 74 -17.67 -9.68 1.92
CA LYS A 74 -18.23 -8.35 1.60
C LYS A 74 -17.42 -7.59 0.57
N GLY A 75 -16.13 -7.89 0.47
CA GLY A 75 -15.19 -7.22 -0.41
C GLY A 75 -14.70 -5.88 0.14
N VAL A 76 -13.80 -5.25 -0.60
CA VAL A 76 -13.10 -4.05 -0.15
C VAL A 76 -13.30 -2.86 -1.09
N VAL A 77 -13.19 -1.65 -0.53
CA VAL A 77 -13.26 -0.39 -1.29
C VAL A 77 -12.06 0.48 -0.95
N CYS A 78 -11.50 1.13 -1.94
CA CYS A 78 -10.55 2.22 -1.71
C CYS A 78 -10.75 3.37 -2.70
N ALA A 79 -10.23 4.55 -2.36
CA ALA A 79 -10.10 5.68 -3.27
C ALA A 79 -8.62 5.99 -3.48
N SER A 80 -8.11 5.83 -4.69
CA SER A 80 -6.74 6.19 -5.05
C SER A 80 -6.51 6.05 -6.54
N ALA A 81 -5.80 6.99 -7.15
CA ALA A 81 -5.33 6.92 -8.53
C ALA A 81 -3.81 6.62 -8.64
N GLY A 82 -3.19 6.13 -7.56
CA GLY A 82 -1.75 5.93 -7.48
C GLY A 82 -1.34 4.59 -6.89
N ASN A 83 -0.20 4.57 -6.21
CA ASN A 83 0.44 3.36 -5.68
C ASN A 83 -0.44 2.57 -4.70
N HIS A 84 -1.30 3.25 -3.91
CA HIS A 84 -2.21 2.56 -3.02
C HIS A 84 -3.25 1.74 -3.79
N ALA A 85 -3.83 2.29 -4.86
CA ALA A 85 -4.75 1.57 -5.74
C ALA A 85 -4.11 0.30 -6.32
N GLN A 86 -2.84 0.38 -6.75
CA GLN A 86 -2.10 -0.77 -7.27
C GLN A 86 -1.85 -1.82 -6.18
N GLY A 87 -1.50 -1.39 -4.96
CA GLY A 87 -1.33 -2.27 -3.81
C GLY A 87 -2.62 -3.01 -3.43
N VAL A 88 -3.76 -2.29 -3.38
CA VAL A 88 -5.08 -2.88 -3.12
C VAL A 88 -5.48 -3.85 -4.24
N ALA A 89 -5.32 -3.45 -5.51
CA ALA A 89 -5.64 -4.29 -6.67
C ALA A 89 -4.86 -5.62 -6.65
N PHE A 90 -3.56 -5.55 -6.44
CA PHE A 90 -2.70 -6.73 -6.31
C PHE A 90 -3.15 -7.63 -5.15
N SER A 91 -3.42 -7.03 -3.98
CA SER A 91 -3.84 -7.78 -2.80
C SER A 91 -5.19 -8.48 -3.01
N CYS A 92 -6.15 -7.81 -3.63
CA CYS A 92 -7.44 -8.41 -4.00
C CYS A 92 -7.24 -9.62 -4.93
N SER A 93 -6.43 -9.47 -5.97
CA SER A 93 -6.14 -10.56 -6.91
C SER A 93 -5.45 -11.74 -6.23
N LYS A 94 -4.47 -11.47 -5.36
CA LYS A 94 -3.69 -12.51 -4.67
C LYS A 94 -4.50 -13.28 -3.64
N LEU A 95 -5.46 -12.61 -2.98
CA LEU A 95 -6.30 -13.19 -1.93
C LEU A 95 -7.68 -13.67 -2.43
N GLY A 96 -8.00 -13.46 -3.71
CA GLY A 96 -9.29 -13.85 -4.28
C GLY A 96 -10.48 -13.01 -3.78
N ILE A 97 -10.23 -11.77 -3.32
CA ILE A 97 -11.23 -10.88 -2.74
C ILE A 97 -11.68 -9.88 -3.80
N GLN A 98 -12.99 -9.55 -3.82
CA GLN A 98 -13.52 -8.54 -4.71
C GLN A 98 -13.24 -7.13 -4.17
N GLY A 99 -12.75 -6.23 -5.04
CA GLY A 99 -12.42 -4.87 -4.67
C GLY A 99 -13.01 -3.84 -5.64
N LYS A 100 -13.44 -2.68 -5.11
CA LYS A 100 -13.81 -1.51 -5.90
C LYS A 100 -12.82 -0.38 -5.67
N ILE A 101 -12.26 0.14 -6.75
CA ILE A 101 -11.23 1.19 -6.69
C ILE A 101 -11.77 2.45 -7.36
N TYR A 102 -12.03 3.44 -6.55
CA TYR A 102 -12.58 4.72 -6.97
C TYR A 102 -11.45 5.66 -7.39
N MET A 103 -11.59 6.27 -8.57
CA MET A 103 -10.62 7.20 -9.13
C MET A 103 -11.34 8.39 -9.76
N PRO A 104 -10.75 9.60 -9.76
CA PRO A 104 -11.26 10.72 -10.57
C PRO A 104 -11.34 10.36 -12.05
N VAL A 105 -12.30 10.92 -12.76
CA VAL A 105 -12.42 10.73 -14.22
C VAL A 105 -11.23 11.30 -14.99
N THR A 106 -10.51 12.24 -14.38
CA THR A 106 -9.27 12.84 -14.91
C THR A 106 -8.05 11.94 -14.79
N THR A 107 -8.18 10.74 -14.19
CA THR A 107 -7.05 9.82 -13.98
C THR A 107 -6.48 9.34 -15.32
N PRO A 108 -5.15 9.47 -15.54
CA PRO A 108 -4.51 9.02 -16.78
C PRO A 108 -4.77 7.53 -17.05
N ARG A 109 -5.06 7.21 -18.33
CA ARG A 109 -5.32 5.82 -18.76
C ARG A 109 -4.24 4.84 -18.36
N GLN A 110 -2.96 5.27 -18.37
CA GLN A 110 -1.84 4.43 -17.94
C GLN A 110 -2.01 3.94 -16.50
N LYS A 111 -2.41 4.82 -15.56
CA LYS A 111 -2.63 4.46 -14.15
C LYS A 111 -3.83 3.50 -14.00
N ILE A 112 -4.91 3.76 -14.72
CA ILE A 112 -6.10 2.87 -14.74
C ILE A 112 -5.70 1.47 -15.24
N ASN A 113 -4.95 1.39 -16.34
CA ASN A 113 -4.51 0.13 -16.91
C ASN A 113 -3.57 -0.64 -15.98
N GLN A 114 -2.67 0.04 -15.25
CA GLN A 114 -1.81 -0.60 -14.26
C GLN A 114 -2.62 -1.23 -13.12
N VAL A 115 -3.63 -0.53 -12.61
CA VAL A 115 -4.50 -1.07 -11.55
C VAL A 115 -5.28 -2.29 -12.06
N LYS A 116 -5.85 -2.21 -13.28
CA LYS A 116 -6.54 -3.34 -13.91
C LYS A 116 -5.61 -4.52 -14.16
N MET A 117 -4.37 -4.28 -14.54
CA MET A 117 -3.35 -5.32 -14.75
C MET A 117 -3.06 -6.07 -13.45
N PHE A 118 -2.90 -5.38 -12.32
CA PHE A 118 -2.62 -6.01 -11.03
C PHE A 118 -3.83 -6.73 -10.43
N GLY A 119 -5.03 -6.15 -10.59
CA GLY A 119 -6.24 -6.68 -9.97
C GLY A 119 -6.97 -7.73 -10.80
N GLY A 120 -6.77 -7.73 -12.12
CA GLY A 120 -7.44 -8.67 -13.03
C GLY A 120 -8.95 -8.67 -12.86
N LYS A 121 -9.51 -9.86 -12.63
CA LYS A 121 -10.96 -10.09 -12.44
C LYS A 121 -11.42 -9.77 -11.00
N SER A 122 -10.49 -9.54 -10.09
CA SER A 122 -10.78 -9.30 -8.67
C SER A 122 -11.13 -7.85 -8.38
N ILE A 123 -11.03 -6.93 -9.35
CA ILE A 123 -11.32 -5.51 -9.10
C ILE A 123 -12.22 -4.89 -10.16
N GLU A 124 -12.99 -3.93 -9.69
CA GLU A 124 -13.73 -2.98 -10.50
C GLU A 124 -13.14 -1.58 -10.32
N VAL A 125 -12.79 -0.89 -11.41
CA VAL A 125 -12.37 0.52 -11.37
C VAL A 125 -13.59 1.38 -11.64
N VAL A 126 -13.95 2.23 -10.68
CA VAL A 126 -15.06 3.18 -10.75
C VAL A 126 -14.50 4.58 -10.96
N LEU A 127 -14.75 5.16 -12.12
CA LEU A 127 -14.35 6.54 -12.42
C LEU A 127 -15.49 7.48 -12.01
N THR A 128 -15.21 8.42 -11.09
CA THR A 128 -16.22 9.33 -10.56
C THR A 128 -15.60 10.61 -10.02
N GLY A 129 -16.31 11.73 -10.23
CA GLY A 129 -15.82 13.06 -9.83
C GLY A 129 -14.57 13.50 -10.57
N ASP A 130 -14.24 14.78 -10.44
CA ASP A 130 -13.08 15.39 -11.10
C ASP A 130 -11.84 15.44 -10.19
N THR A 131 -12.05 15.30 -8.88
CA THR A 131 -11.02 15.41 -7.85
C THR A 131 -10.92 14.14 -7.01
N PHE A 132 -9.79 14.00 -6.31
CA PHE A 132 -9.60 12.91 -5.35
C PHE A 132 -10.68 12.92 -4.26
N ASP A 133 -11.03 14.10 -3.73
CA ASP A 133 -11.99 14.21 -2.63
C ASP A 133 -13.39 13.75 -3.06
N GLN A 134 -13.81 14.08 -4.27
CA GLN A 134 -15.08 13.60 -4.83
C GLN A 134 -15.08 12.07 -5.00
N ALA A 135 -14.01 11.51 -5.55
CA ALA A 135 -13.87 10.06 -5.68
C ALA A 135 -13.83 9.36 -4.31
N ASN A 136 -13.16 9.96 -3.32
CA ASN A 136 -13.09 9.43 -1.96
C ASN A 136 -14.46 9.47 -1.27
N THR A 137 -15.21 10.55 -1.40
CA THR A 137 -16.58 10.66 -0.86
C THR A 137 -17.47 9.57 -1.45
N ALA A 138 -17.46 9.41 -2.78
CA ALA A 138 -18.23 8.37 -3.45
C ALA A 138 -17.82 6.95 -3.01
N ALA A 139 -16.52 6.72 -2.78
CA ALA A 139 -16.01 5.44 -2.27
C ALA A 139 -16.54 5.14 -0.86
N ILE A 140 -16.53 6.14 0.04
CA ILE A 140 -17.03 5.99 1.42
C ILE A 140 -18.56 5.73 1.42
N GLU A 141 -19.32 6.43 0.58
CA GLU A 141 -20.77 6.22 0.45
C GLU A 141 -21.08 4.83 -0.09
N ALA A 142 -20.38 4.39 -1.13
CA ALA A 142 -20.54 3.06 -1.70
C ALA A 142 -20.14 1.96 -0.72
N CYS A 143 -19.07 2.17 0.07
CA CYS A 143 -18.63 1.28 1.13
C CYS A 143 -19.76 1.06 2.14
N LYS A 144 -20.37 2.13 2.66
CA LYS A 144 -21.48 2.07 3.62
C LYS A 144 -22.72 1.40 3.02
N LYS A 145 -23.09 1.78 1.80
CA LYS A 145 -24.30 1.24 1.11
C LYS A 145 -24.23 -0.25 0.85
N ASN A 146 -23.03 -0.77 0.54
CA ASN A 146 -22.83 -2.17 0.17
C ASN A 146 -22.22 -3.01 1.31
N ASP A 147 -22.08 -2.45 2.50
CA ASP A 147 -21.46 -3.09 3.67
C ASP A 147 -20.07 -3.68 3.38
N MET A 148 -19.27 -2.98 2.56
CA MET A 148 -17.90 -3.37 2.21
C MET A 148 -16.89 -2.79 3.19
N VAL A 149 -15.64 -3.27 3.14
CA VAL A 149 -14.56 -2.75 4.01
C VAL A 149 -13.76 -1.68 3.31
N PHE A 150 -13.64 -0.49 3.91
CA PHE A 150 -12.81 0.58 3.36
C PHE A 150 -11.33 0.34 3.69
N ILE A 151 -10.46 0.41 2.68
CA ILE A 151 -9.01 0.28 2.82
C ILE A 151 -8.37 1.67 2.66
N PRO A 152 -8.06 2.35 3.79
CA PRO A 152 -7.48 3.69 3.74
C PRO A 152 -6.01 3.66 3.30
N PRO A 153 -5.49 4.75 2.70
CA PRO A 153 -4.10 4.80 2.25
C PRO A 153 -3.07 5.05 3.37
N PHE A 154 -3.52 5.45 4.60
CA PHE A 154 -2.66 5.94 5.67
C PHE A 154 -3.10 5.50 7.08
N ASN A 155 -4.19 6.07 7.60
CA ASN A 155 -4.58 6.04 9.01
C ASN A 155 -5.34 4.76 9.40
N ASP A 156 -4.64 3.63 9.36
CA ASP A 156 -5.13 2.34 9.83
C ASP A 156 -3.95 1.58 10.46
N PRO A 157 -4.08 1.00 11.65
CA PRO A 157 -3.00 0.29 12.32
C PRO A 157 -2.34 -0.77 11.44
N ARG A 158 -3.12 -1.59 10.73
CA ARG A 158 -2.59 -2.65 9.87
C ARG A 158 -1.88 -2.10 8.63
N ILE A 159 -2.33 -0.95 8.09
CA ILE A 159 -1.60 -0.23 7.03
C ILE A 159 -0.25 0.26 7.56
N ILE A 160 -0.24 0.91 8.72
CA ILE A 160 0.98 1.48 9.33
C ILE A 160 1.98 0.36 9.64
N GLU A 161 1.55 -0.73 10.27
CA GLU A 161 2.38 -1.91 10.56
C GLU A 161 3.04 -2.48 9.30
N GLY A 162 2.25 -2.68 8.24
CA GLY A 162 2.76 -3.17 6.96
C GLY A 162 3.80 -2.22 6.34
N GLN A 163 3.54 -0.91 6.34
CA GLN A 163 4.49 0.09 5.83
C GLN A 163 5.77 0.16 6.67
N ALA A 164 5.66 0.00 8.00
CA ALA A 164 6.79 0.06 8.92
C ALA A 164 7.83 -1.05 8.68
N THR A 165 7.46 -2.15 8.01
CA THR A 165 8.41 -3.22 7.65
C THR A 165 9.55 -2.71 6.75
N VAL A 166 9.35 -1.63 5.98
CA VAL A 166 10.45 -0.98 5.22
C VAL A 166 11.54 -0.47 6.16
N GLY A 167 11.14 0.19 7.25
CA GLY A 167 12.08 0.68 8.26
C GLY A 167 12.81 -0.47 8.96
N LEU A 168 12.11 -1.56 9.29
CA LEU A 168 12.71 -2.75 9.88
C LEU A 168 13.79 -3.35 8.96
N GLU A 169 13.48 -3.55 7.68
CA GLU A 169 14.43 -4.05 6.69
C GLU A 169 15.64 -3.11 6.52
N ILE A 170 15.43 -1.78 6.50
CA ILE A 170 16.54 -0.81 6.44
C ILE A 170 17.48 -1.00 7.61
N ILE A 171 16.96 -1.12 8.85
CA ILE A 171 17.77 -1.31 10.04
C ILE A 171 18.53 -2.65 10.02
N GLN A 172 17.88 -3.72 9.55
CA GLN A 172 18.49 -5.06 9.44
C GLN A 172 19.58 -5.14 8.36
N GLU A 173 19.38 -4.45 7.23
CA GLU A 173 20.31 -4.45 6.09
C GLU A 173 21.49 -3.47 6.26
N ALA A 174 21.30 -2.42 7.06
CA ALA A 174 22.33 -1.40 7.28
C ALA A 174 23.55 -2.00 7.99
N ARG A 175 24.69 -2.02 7.29
CA ARG A 175 25.99 -2.49 7.83
C ARG A 175 26.78 -1.38 8.49
N MET A 176 26.19 -0.21 8.68
CA MET A 176 26.79 0.97 9.27
C MET A 176 25.77 1.67 10.18
N LYS A 177 26.26 2.55 11.04
CA LYS A 177 25.38 3.45 11.78
C LYS A 177 24.64 4.36 10.81
N LEU A 178 23.34 4.44 10.97
CA LEU A 178 22.49 5.41 10.27
C LEU A 178 22.29 6.63 11.17
N ASP A 179 22.50 7.81 10.63
CA ASP A 179 22.23 9.06 11.35
C ASP A 179 20.77 9.48 11.20
N TYR A 180 20.17 9.17 10.03
CA TYR A 180 18.76 9.46 9.70
C TYR A 180 18.15 8.34 8.85
N ILE A 181 16.84 8.11 9.00
CA ILE A 181 16.00 7.27 8.15
C ILE A 181 14.82 8.09 7.68
#